data_83d446a9a5d1fbccbc85c9f302565ee3
#
_entry.id   83d446a9a5d1fbccbc85c9f302565ee3
#
_cell.length_a   1.000
_cell.length_b   1.000
_cell.length_c   1.000
_cell.angle_alpha   90.00
_cell.angle_beta   90.00
_cell.angle_gamma   90.00
#
_symmetry.space_group_name_H-M   'P 1'
#
loop_
_entity.id
_entity.type
_entity.pdbx_description
1 polymer ?
#
loop_
_entity_poly.entity_id
_entity_poly.type
_entity_poly.pdbx_seq_one_letter_code
_entity_poly.pdbx_strand_id
1 'polypeptide(L)'
;MHLFVDISSHGFGHLAITAPVLNALAKIAPDTRLTIRSQLPRRKLQQRIEAPFELIEASSDFGYIMVDATRIDRPASAAAYRQAHADWPQRVAGEAAFLASLKPDLVLTNVSYLPLEGAARAGIASLSLCSLNWADLFAHFFGDEAWAAPIHAEILAAYRSARAFLRVTPGMPMEGLANVREIGPIAAIGRAR
;
A
#
# COMPACT_ATOMS: atom_id res chain seq x y z
N MET A 1 20.06 -3.85 6.16
CA MET A 1 18.97 -2.97 5.70
C MET A 1 17.70 -3.30 6.48
N HIS A 2 16.92 -2.29 6.89
CA HIS A 2 15.59 -2.48 7.48
C HIS A 2 14.52 -2.06 6.48
N LEU A 3 13.71 -3.00 6.00
CA LEU A 3 12.57 -2.76 5.11
C LEU A 3 11.27 -2.81 5.91
N PHE A 4 10.54 -1.71 5.95
CA PHE A 4 9.17 -1.69 6.42
C PHE A 4 8.21 -1.89 5.25
N VAL A 5 7.29 -2.84 5.38
CA VAL A 5 6.34 -3.21 4.32
C VAL A 5 4.92 -3.05 4.83
N ASP A 6 4.14 -2.19 4.18
CA ASP A 6 2.72 -2.04 4.47
C ASP A 6 1.89 -2.77 3.40
N ILE A 7 1.15 -3.80 3.82
CA ILE A 7 0.33 -4.61 2.92
C ILE A 7 -1.14 -4.38 3.24
N SER A 8 -1.87 -3.79 2.29
CA SER A 8 -3.30 -3.58 2.42
C SER A 8 -4.03 -4.88 2.75
N SER A 9 -4.93 -4.78 3.70
CA SER A 9 -5.75 -5.92 4.15
C SER A 9 -7.07 -6.03 3.40
N HIS A 10 -7.29 -5.18 2.39
CA HIS A 10 -8.51 -5.19 1.57
C HIS A 10 -8.73 -6.53 0.84
N GLY A 11 -7.63 -7.23 0.48
CA GLY A 11 -7.74 -8.55 -0.13
C GLY A 11 -6.40 -9.28 -0.23
N PHE A 12 -6.46 -10.60 -0.42
CA PHE A 12 -5.26 -11.45 -0.55
C PHE A 12 -4.44 -11.18 -1.83
N GLY A 13 -4.98 -10.45 -2.79
CA GLY A 13 -4.27 -10.04 -4.01
C GLY A 13 -3.02 -9.21 -3.70
N HIS A 14 -3.11 -8.33 -2.70
CA HIS A 14 -1.98 -7.51 -2.27
C HIS A 14 -0.82 -8.37 -1.73
N LEU A 15 -1.14 -9.38 -0.93
CA LEU A 15 -0.14 -10.35 -0.47
C LEU A 15 0.42 -11.19 -1.63
N ALA A 16 -0.43 -11.59 -2.58
CA ALA A 16 0.00 -12.40 -3.73
C ALA A 16 1.02 -11.68 -4.62
N ILE A 17 0.93 -10.36 -4.73
CA ILE A 17 1.89 -9.52 -5.45
C ILE A 17 3.15 -9.27 -4.59
N THR A 18 3.00 -8.99 -3.30
CA THR A 18 4.11 -8.57 -2.45
C THR A 18 5.02 -9.73 -2.05
N ALA A 19 4.45 -10.90 -1.71
CA ALA A 19 5.22 -12.02 -1.19
C ALA A 19 6.33 -12.52 -2.15
N PRO A 20 6.10 -12.69 -3.47
CA PRO A 20 7.17 -13.09 -4.39
C PRO A 20 8.34 -12.08 -4.42
N VAL A 21 8.05 -10.78 -4.30
CA VAL A 21 9.08 -9.74 -4.26
C VAL A 21 9.92 -9.85 -2.99
N LEU A 22 9.28 -10.04 -1.83
CA LEU A 22 9.99 -10.22 -0.56
C LEU A 22 10.81 -11.49 -0.55
N ASN A 23 10.30 -12.59 -1.13
CA ASN A 23 11.03 -13.86 -1.24
C ASN A 23 12.23 -13.74 -2.20
N ALA A 24 12.10 -12.98 -3.28
CA ALA A 24 13.23 -12.71 -4.17
C ALA A 24 14.27 -11.81 -3.47
N LEU A 25 13.83 -10.79 -2.75
CA LEU A 25 14.72 -9.91 -1.98
C LEU A 25 15.49 -10.68 -0.93
N ALA A 26 14.86 -11.60 -0.21
CA ALA A 26 15.52 -12.42 0.82
C ALA A 26 16.67 -13.27 0.25
N LYS A 27 16.59 -13.67 -1.03
CA LYS A 27 17.65 -14.43 -1.70
C LYS A 27 18.86 -13.56 -2.06
N ILE A 28 18.64 -12.31 -2.45
CA ILE A 28 19.71 -11.40 -2.88
C ILE A 28 20.25 -10.51 -1.75
N ALA A 29 19.48 -10.33 -0.69
CA ALA A 29 19.84 -9.53 0.48
C ALA A 29 19.33 -10.21 1.78
N PRO A 30 19.92 -11.36 2.16
CA PRO A 30 19.41 -12.21 3.26
C PRO A 30 19.43 -11.52 4.63
N ASP A 31 20.32 -10.54 4.83
CA ASP A 31 20.44 -9.78 6.08
C ASP A 31 19.40 -8.63 6.18
N THR A 32 18.42 -8.59 5.30
CA THR A 32 17.35 -7.58 5.36
C THR A 32 16.40 -7.91 6.50
N ARG A 33 16.31 -7.01 7.50
CA ARG A 33 15.27 -7.07 8.52
C ARG A 33 13.95 -6.64 7.90
N LEU A 34 12.90 -7.47 8.04
CA LEU A 34 11.57 -7.18 7.56
C LEU A 34 10.64 -6.87 8.73
N THR A 35 9.97 -5.72 8.68
CA THR A 35 8.82 -5.40 9.52
C THR A 35 7.60 -5.23 8.60
N ILE A 36 6.57 -6.04 8.80
CA ILE A 36 5.34 -6.02 7.98
C ILE A 36 4.21 -5.47 8.82
N ARG A 37 3.48 -4.49 8.30
CA ARG A 37 2.20 -4.04 8.84
C ARG A 37 1.07 -4.56 7.95
N SER A 38 0.14 -5.29 8.53
CA SER A 38 -1.07 -5.78 7.87
C SER A 38 -2.05 -6.35 8.88
N GLN A 39 -3.35 -6.30 8.58
CA GLN A 39 -4.39 -7.04 9.31
C GLN A 39 -4.72 -8.39 8.67
N LEU A 40 -4.00 -8.79 7.62
CA LEU A 40 -4.12 -10.15 7.09
C LEU A 40 -3.69 -11.16 8.16
N PRO A 41 -4.36 -12.32 8.26
CA PRO A 41 -4.01 -13.33 9.27
C PRO A 41 -2.53 -13.72 9.18
N ARG A 42 -1.81 -13.68 10.31
CA ARG A 42 -0.38 -14.04 10.42
C ARG A 42 -0.06 -15.34 9.69
N ARG A 43 -0.93 -16.36 9.85
CA ARG A 43 -0.76 -17.64 9.17
C ARG A 43 -0.73 -17.51 7.65
N LYS A 44 -1.52 -16.59 7.06
CA LYS A 44 -1.55 -16.37 5.60
C LYS A 44 -0.28 -15.67 5.12
N LEU A 45 0.23 -14.72 5.90
CA LEU A 45 1.51 -14.07 5.61
C LEU A 45 2.64 -15.11 5.65
N GLN A 46 2.74 -15.93 6.70
CA GLN A 46 3.76 -16.98 6.87
C GLN A 46 3.69 -18.09 5.82
N GLN A 47 2.51 -18.36 5.25
CA GLN A 47 2.36 -19.32 4.15
C GLN A 47 2.94 -18.83 2.82
N ARG A 48 3.14 -17.52 2.66
CA ARG A 48 3.56 -16.89 1.39
C ARG A 48 4.91 -16.23 1.47
N ILE A 49 5.29 -15.70 2.62
CA ILE A 49 6.56 -15.00 2.85
C ILE A 49 7.51 -15.96 3.56
N GLU A 50 8.60 -16.32 2.89
CA GLU A 50 9.58 -17.31 3.35
C GLU A 50 10.56 -16.70 4.35
N ALA A 51 10.89 -15.42 4.19
CA ALA A 51 11.81 -14.72 5.08
C ALA A 51 11.20 -14.48 6.47
N PRO A 52 12.00 -14.51 7.53
CA PRO A 52 11.55 -14.07 8.85
C PRO A 52 11.11 -12.63 8.85
N PHE A 53 10.02 -12.30 9.55
CA PHE A 53 9.52 -10.96 9.68
C PHE A 53 8.89 -10.68 11.04
N GLU A 54 8.95 -9.42 11.47
CA GLU A 54 8.15 -8.88 12.56
C GLU A 54 6.79 -8.44 12.01
N LEU A 55 5.68 -8.76 12.69
CA LEU A 55 4.33 -8.37 12.27
C LEU A 55 3.75 -7.33 13.22
N ILE A 56 3.32 -6.21 12.66
CA ILE A 56 2.48 -5.20 13.29
C ILE A 56 1.05 -5.43 12.78
N GLU A 57 0.18 -5.94 13.64
CA GLU A 57 -1.22 -6.26 13.31
C GLU A 57 -2.07 -4.98 13.30
N ALA A 58 -1.91 -4.19 12.24
CA ALA A 58 -2.64 -2.94 12.02
C ALA A 58 -2.84 -2.71 10.52
N SER A 59 -3.73 -1.79 10.15
CA SER A 59 -3.90 -1.31 8.77
C SER A 59 -3.75 0.20 8.71
N SER A 60 -3.13 0.69 7.67
CA SER A 60 -3.05 2.12 7.34
C SER A 60 -4.17 2.55 6.39
N ASP A 61 -4.79 1.61 5.71
CA ASP A 61 -5.91 1.82 4.79
C ASP A 61 -7.07 0.85 5.06
N PHE A 62 -8.17 1.09 4.38
CA PHE A 62 -9.34 0.21 4.37
C PHE A 62 -9.74 -0.17 2.92
N GLY A 63 -9.11 0.44 1.92
CA GLY A 63 -9.49 0.30 0.52
C GLY A 63 -10.92 0.78 0.29
N TYR A 64 -11.87 -0.15 0.29
CA TYR A 64 -13.31 0.10 0.22
C TYR A 64 -14.08 -0.73 1.23
N ILE A 65 -15.21 -0.21 1.68
CA ILE A 65 -16.18 -0.99 2.46
C ILE A 65 -16.96 -1.85 1.47
N MET A 66 -16.95 -3.16 1.69
CA MET A 66 -17.55 -4.11 0.77
C MET A 66 -18.88 -4.65 1.32
N VAL A 67 -19.89 -4.75 0.45
CA VAL A 67 -21.12 -5.50 0.74
C VAL A 67 -20.86 -7.00 0.63
N ASP A 68 -20.11 -7.38 -0.40
CA ASP A 68 -19.64 -8.74 -0.66
C ASP A 68 -18.33 -8.71 -1.47
N ALA A 69 -17.83 -9.84 -1.94
CA ALA A 69 -16.54 -9.94 -2.62
C ALA A 69 -16.42 -9.09 -3.91
N THR A 70 -17.53 -8.62 -4.49
CA THR A 70 -17.57 -7.94 -5.79
C THR A 70 -18.30 -6.60 -5.76
N ARG A 71 -19.01 -6.27 -4.70
CA ARG A 71 -19.83 -5.06 -4.59
C ARG A 71 -19.34 -4.15 -3.47
N ILE A 72 -19.07 -2.92 -3.84
CA ILE A 72 -18.70 -1.84 -2.91
C ILE A 72 -19.96 -1.26 -2.27
N ASP A 73 -19.91 -1.05 -0.96
CA ASP A 73 -20.85 -0.16 -0.26
C ASP A 73 -20.38 1.28 -0.47
N ARG A 74 -20.94 1.95 -1.51
CA ARG A 74 -20.56 3.33 -1.85
C ARG A 74 -20.83 4.32 -0.72
N PRO A 75 -22.02 4.35 -0.08
CA PRO A 75 -22.27 5.25 1.04
C PRO A 75 -21.32 5.06 2.22
N ALA A 76 -21.10 3.82 2.64
CA ALA A 76 -20.18 3.52 3.73
C ALA A 76 -18.72 3.86 3.37
N SER A 77 -18.28 3.55 2.14
CA SER A 77 -16.96 3.92 1.64
C SER A 77 -16.77 5.44 1.58
N ALA A 78 -17.77 6.20 1.09
CA ALA A 78 -17.73 7.66 1.09
C ALA A 78 -17.58 8.25 2.49
N ALA A 79 -18.35 7.72 3.46
CA ALA A 79 -18.25 8.14 4.86
C ALA A 79 -16.85 7.84 5.43
N ALA A 80 -16.31 6.65 5.17
CA ALA A 80 -14.99 6.23 5.62
C ALA A 80 -13.87 7.10 5.03
N TYR A 81 -13.92 7.43 3.73
CA TYR A 81 -12.95 8.35 3.10
C TYR A 81 -13.01 9.75 3.70
N ARG A 82 -14.21 10.31 3.87
CA ARG A 82 -14.39 11.64 4.49
C ARG A 82 -13.87 11.66 5.93
N GLN A 83 -14.13 10.61 6.71
CA GLN A 83 -13.59 10.48 8.06
C GLN A 83 -12.06 10.33 8.06
N ALA A 84 -11.52 9.50 7.17
CA ALA A 84 -10.08 9.26 7.07
C ALA A 84 -9.31 10.52 6.68
N HIS A 85 -9.91 11.44 5.95
CA HIS A 85 -9.30 12.68 5.49
C HIS A 85 -9.74 13.93 6.28
N ALA A 86 -10.60 13.78 7.30
CA ALA A 86 -11.09 14.92 8.10
C ALA A 86 -9.95 15.70 8.81
N ASP A 87 -8.89 15.00 9.19
CA ASP A 87 -7.66 15.59 9.76
C ASP A 87 -6.44 14.89 9.16
N TRP A 88 -6.32 14.99 7.83
CA TRP A 88 -5.24 14.37 7.07
C TRP A 88 -3.84 14.79 7.54
N PRO A 89 -3.56 16.11 7.79
CA PRO A 89 -2.25 16.53 8.27
C PRO A 89 -1.82 15.90 9.60
N GLN A 90 -2.76 15.68 10.53
CA GLN A 90 -2.47 15.05 11.81
C GLN A 90 -2.23 13.56 11.64
N ARG A 91 -2.99 12.88 10.78
CA ARG A 91 -2.76 11.47 10.46
C ARG A 91 -1.39 11.25 9.82
N VAL A 92 -1.01 12.10 8.87
CA VAL A 92 0.33 12.07 8.26
C VAL A 92 1.42 12.34 9.30
N ALA A 93 1.21 13.27 10.24
CA ALA A 93 2.16 13.54 11.31
C ALA A 93 2.33 12.33 12.24
N GLY A 94 1.24 11.67 12.60
CA GLY A 94 1.25 10.43 13.40
C GLY A 94 1.99 9.30 12.68
N GLU A 95 1.72 9.11 11.39
CA GLU A 95 2.40 8.10 10.57
C GLU A 95 3.90 8.39 10.43
N ALA A 96 4.28 9.65 10.24
CA ALA A 96 5.68 10.05 10.18
C ALA A 96 6.41 9.77 11.50
N ALA A 97 5.80 10.09 12.64
CA ALA A 97 6.36 9.81 13.97
C ALA A 97 6.50 8.29 14.20
N PHE A 98 5.52 7.50 13.79
CA PHE A 98 5.57 6.05 13.85
C PHE A 98 6.74 5.50 13.02
N LEU A 99 6.85 5.87 11.75
CA LEU A 99 7.95 5.43 10.89
C LEU A 99 9.32 5.90 11.40
N ALA A 100 9.42 7.13 11.89
CA ALA A 100 10.65 7.64 12.50
C ALA A 100 11.08 6.83 13.74
N SER A 101 10.12 6.30 14.52
CA SER A 101 10.42 5.43 15.67
C SER A 101 10.98 4.07 15.27
N LEU A 102 10.52 3.53 14.13
CA LEU A 102 10.99 2.25 13.58
C LEU A 102 12.34 2.36 12.87
N LYS A 103 12.67 3.56 12.35
CA LYS A 103 13.89 3.85 11.59
C LYS A 103 14.15 2.89 10.44
N PRO A 104 13.20 2.65 9.53
CA PRO A 104 13.46 1.83 8.36
C PRO A 104 14.34 2.58 7.36
N ASP A 105 15.16 1.85 6.61
CA ASP A 105 15.94 2.39 5.49
C ASP A 105 15.05 2.64 4.26
N LEU A 106 13.96 1.85 4.13
CA LEU A 106 13.02 1.92 3.02
C LEU A 106 11.61 1.51 3.48
N VAL A 107 10.61 2.23 3.00
CA VAL A 107 9.18 1.88 3.11
C VAL A 107 8.70 1.34 1.77
N LEU A 108 8.06 0.18 1.76
CA LEU A 108 7.36 -0.39 0.61
C LEU A 108 5.88 -0.52 0.95
N THR A 109 5.00 -0.03 0.11
CA THR A 109 3.55 -0.22 0.29
C THR A 109 2.95 -1.05 -0.83
N ASN A 110 1.96 -1.84 -0.50
CA ASN A 110 1.03 -2.43 -1.45
C ASN A 110 -0.40 -2.32 -0.89
N VAL A 111 -1.08 -1.33 -1.15
CA VAL A 111 -1.17 -0.15 -2.03
C VAL A 111 -1.49 1.09 -1.18
N SER A 112 -1.31 0.98 0.13
CA SER A 112 -1.63 2.05 1.07
C SER A 112 -0.85 3.32 0.76
N TYR A 113 -1.51 4.48 0.81
CA TYR A 113 -0.89 5.77 0.47
C TYR A 113 -0.46 6.59 1.70
N LEU A 114 -1.11 6.44 2.85
CA LEU A 114 -0.73 7.14 4.08
C LEU A 114 0.74 6.92 4.47
N PRO A 115 1.29 5.68 4.43
CA PRO A 115 2.70 5.46 4.77
C PRO A 115 3.69 6.13 3.81
N LEU A 116 3.30 6.39 2.57
CA LEU A 116 4.16 7.07 1.60
C LEU A 116 4.37 8.54 1.98
N GLU A 117 3.27 9.24 2.31
CA GLU A 117 3.35 10.63 2.73
C GLU A 117 3.99 10.77 4.14
N GLY A 118 3.67 9.84 5.04
CA GLY A 118 4.36 9.75 6.34
C GLY A 118 5.87 9.55 6.20
N ALA A 119 6.31 8.67 5.30
CA ALA A 119 7.72 8.45 4.99
C ALA A 119 8.39 9.69 4.41
N ALA A 120 7.73 10.36 3.44
CA ALA A 120 8.24 11.61 2.87
C ALA A 120 8.42 12.68 3.95
N ARG A 121 7.45 12.85 4.84
CA ARG A 121 7.53 13.79 5.97
C ARG A 121 8.62 13.43 6.96
N ALA A 122 8.91 12.14 7.16
CA ALA A 122 9.99 11.66 8.03
C ALA A 122 11.37 11.62 7.32
N GLY A 123 11.47 12.00 6.06
CA GLY A 123 12.71 11.93 5.27
C GLY A 123 13.15 10.52 4.92
N ILE A 124 12.23 9.54 4.94
CA ILE A 124 12.49 8.13 4.65
C ILE A 124 12.10 7.83 3.19
N ALA A 125 12.98 7.12 2.48
CA ALA A 125 12.69 6.69 1.12
C ALA A 125 11.50 5.73 1.07
N SER A 126 10.63 5.87 0.06
CA SER A 126 9.49 4.98 -0.10
C SER A 126 9.23 4.58 -1.56
N LEU A 127 8.59 3.42 -1.72
CA LEU A 127 8.10 2.87 -2.97
C LEU A 127 6.67 2.36 -2.79
N SER A 128 5.85 2.47 -3.81
CA SER A 128 4.57 1.76 -3.89
C SER A 128 4.64 0.65 -4.93
N LEU A 129 3.93 -0.45 -4.72
CA LEU A 129 3.93 -1.63 -5.60
C LEU A 129 2.50 -2.16 -5.73
N CYS A 130 1.87 -2.00 -6.89
CA CYS A 130 0.58 -2.64 -7.17
C CYS A 130 0.24 -2.58 -8.66
N SER A 131 -0.79 -3.33 -9.07
CA SER A 131 -1.44 -3.22 -10.38
C SER A 131 -2.58 -2.20 -10.41
N LEU A 132 -2.98 -1.66 -9.26
CA LEU A 132 -4.02 -0.65 -9.07
C LEU A 132 -3.54 0.44 -8.10
N ASN A 133 -4.25 1.56 -8.02
CA ASN A 133 -4.08 2.57 -6.99
C ASN A 133 -5.44 3.06 -6.49
N TRP A 134 -5.48 3.54 -5.24
CA TRP A 134 -6.72 4.05 -4.66
C TRP A 134 -7.15 5.40 -5.22
N ALA A 135 -6.27 6.20 -5.81
CA ALA A 135 -6.63 7.48 -6.40
C ALA A 135 -7.54 7.33 -7.62
N ASP A 136 -7.15 6.45 -8.57
CA ASP A 136 -7.94 6.21 -9.78
C ASP A 136 -9.30 5.55 -9.44
N LEU A 137 -9.29 4.59 -8.50
CA LEU A 137 -10.53 3.98 -8.03
C LEU A 137 -11.42 4.98 -7.29
N PHE A 138 -10.84 5.83 -6.46
CA PHE A 138 -11.58 6.90 -5.77
C PHE A 138 -12.22 7.87 -6.76
N ALA A 139 -11.48 8.32 -7.78
CA ALA A 139 -12.00 9.17 -8.83
C ALA A 139 -13.13 8.48 -9.62
N HIS A 140 -12.99 7.18 -9.91
CA HIS A 140 -14.03 6.41 -10.60
C HIS A 140 -15.36 6.37 -9.82
N PHE A 141 -15.29 6.17 -8.50
CA PHE A 141 -16.51 6.03 -7.68
C PHE A 141 -17.07 7.34 -7.16
N PHE A 142 -16.22 8.35 -6.95
CA PHE A 142 -16.59 9.58 -6.24
C PHE A 142 -16.17 10.87 -6.96
N GLY A 143 -15.58 10.79 -8.15
CA GLY A 143 -15.05 11.96 -8.85
C GLY A 143 -16.07 13.07 -9.13
N ASP A 144 -17.35 12.73 -9.29
CA ASP A 144 -18.43 13.68 -9.52
C ASP A 144 -19.02 14.30 -8.23
N GLU A 145 -18.56 13.84 -7.05
CA GLU A 145 -19.04 14.31 -5.77
C GLU A 145 -18.33 15.62 -5.36
N ALA A 146 -19.07 16.62 -4.96
CA ALA A 146 -18.54 17.94 -4.61
C ALA A 146 -17.47 17.93 -3.49
N TRP A 147 -17.51 16.92 -2.62
CA TRP A 147 -16.55 16.74 -1.52
C TRP A 147 -15.27 16.00 -1.92
N ALA A 148 -15.23 15.37 -3.10
CA ALA A 148 -14.19 14.40 -3.42
C ALA A 148 -12.85 15.02 -3.87
N ALA A 149 -12.88 16.18 -4.54
CA ALA A 149 -11.70 16.77 -5.15
C ALA A 149 -10.52 16.98 -4.18
N PRO A 150 -10.70 17.53 -2.97
CA PRO A 150 -9.58 17.69 -2.02
C PRO A 150 -9.02 16.35 -1.56
N ILE A 151 -9.88 15.35 -1.27
CA ILE A 151 -9.43 14.00 -0.86
C ILE A 151 -8.65 13.32 -1.99
N HIS A 152 -9.14 13.40 -3.22
CA HIS A 152 -8.43 12.86 -4.39
C HIS A 152 -7.05 13.49 -4.55
N ALA A 153 -6.95 14.81 -4.37
CA ALA A 153 -5.68 15.52 -4.43
C ALA A 153 -4.69 15.05 -3.35
N GLU A 154 -5.16 14.82 -2.12
CA GLU A 154 -4.35 14.28 -1.01
C GLU A 154 -3.85 12.86 -1.33
N ILE A 155 -4.71 11.97 -1.84
CA ILE A 155 -4.31 10.61 -2.23
C ILE A 155 -3.25 10.64 -3.34
N LEU A 156 -3.45 11.48 -4.38
CA LEU A 156 -2.46 11.64 -5.46
C LEU A 156 -1.14 12.21 -4.94
N ALA A 157 -1.18 13.22 -4.06
CA ALA A 157 0.01 13.80 -3.47
C ALA A 157 0.81 12.76 -2.68
N ALA A 158 0.14 11.92 -1.90
CA ALA A 158 0.76 10.83 -1.15
C ALA A 158 1.45 9.82 -2.07
N TYR A 159 0.82 9.39 -3.18
CA TYR A 159 1.48 8.50 -4.14
C TYR A 159 2.66 9.16 -4.85
N ARG A 160 2.55 10.44 -5.20
CA ARG A 160 3.61 11.21 -5.85
C ARG A 160 4.82 11.46 -4.94
N SER A 161 4.65 11.40 -3.62
CA SER A 161 5.73 11.56 -2.65
C SER A 161 6.70 10.37 -2.64
N ALA A 162 6.29 9.20 -3.11
CA ALA A 162 7.15 8.04 -3.25
C ALA A 162 8.19 8.25 -4.35
N ARG A 163 9.39 7.64 -4.21
CA ARG A 163 10.43 7.64 -5.26
C ARG A 163 9.92 7.03 -6.56
N ALA A 164 9.07 6.02 -6.48
CA ALA A 164 8.39 5.43 -7.61
C ALA A 164 7.14 4.66 -7.18
N PHE A 165 6.15 4.62 -8.07
CA PHE A 165 5.07 3.64 -8.06
C PHE A 165 5.42 2.53 -9.06
N LEU A 166 5.73 1.35 -8.57
CA LEU A 166 6.04 0.16 -9.36
C LEU A 166 4.73 -0.47 -9.83
N ARG A 167 4.31 -0.16 -11.04
CA ARG A 167 3.07 -0.66 -11.63
C ARG A 167 3.29 -2.07 -12.17
N VAL A 168 2.64 -3.04 -11.55
CA VAL A 168 2.66 -4.45 -12.00
C VAL A 168 1.77 -4.60 -13.22
N THR A 169 2.25 -5.28 -14.25
CA THR A 169 1.51 -5.55 -15.49
C THR A 169 0.79 -6.92 -15.44
N PRO A 170 -0.47 -7.02 -15.88
CA PRO A 170 -1.37 -5.94 -16.30
C PRO A 170 -1.82 -5.09 -15.11
N GLY A 171 -2.06 -3.81 -15.35
CA GLY A 171 -2.47 -2.88 -14.31
C GLY A 171 -3.27 -1.69 -14.84
N MET A 172 -3.80 -0.88 -13.93
CA MET A 172 -4.52 0.34 -14.27
C MET A 172 -3.58 1.36 -14.94
N PRO A 173 -4.09 2.30 -15.75
CA PRO A 173 -3.27 3.29 -16.47
C PRO A 173 -2.42 4.17 -15.56
N MET A 174 -2.98 4.66 -14.43
CA MET A 174 -2.32 5.53 -13.44
C MET A 174 -1.80 6.85 -14.04
N GLU A 175 -2.54 7.44 -14.98
CA GLU A 175 -2.15 8.65 -15.72
C GLU A 175 -1.90 9.87 -14.81
N GLY A 176 -2.54 9.91 -13.63
CA GLY A 176 -2.34 10.94 -12.63
C GLY A 176 -0.98 10.91 -11.90
N LEU A 177 -0.16 9.87 -12.10
CA LEU A 177 1.09 9.63 -11.39
C LEU A 177 2.31 9.74 -12.30
N ALA A 178 3.08 10.83 -12.18
CA ALA A 178 4.29 11.04 -13.00
C ALA A 178 5.48 10.14 -12.60
N ASN A 179 5.44 9.52 -11.42
CA ASN A 179 6.50 8.67 -10.87
C ASN A 179 6.27 7.17 -11.10
N VAL A 180 5.35 6.80 -11.99
CA VAL A 180 5.09 5.39 -12.34
C VAL A 180 6.30 4.79 -13.07
N ARG A 181 6.67 3.58 -12.65
CA ARG A 181 7.60 2.70 -13.36
C ARG A 181 6.91 1.37 -13.61
N GLU A 182 6.73 1.04 -14.86
CA GLU A 182 6.15 -0.25 -15.24
C GLU A 182 7.14 -1.38 -14.98
N ILE A 183 6.63 -2.44 -14.38
CA ILE A 183 7.35 -3.69 -14.16
C ILE A 183 6.52 -4.85 -14.70
N GLY A 184 7.18 -5.96 -15.00
CA GLY A 184 6.52 -7.15 -15.50
C GLY A 184 5.52 -7.78 -14.51
N PRO A 185 4.83 -8.84 -14.94
CA PRO A 185 3.91 -9.56 -14.07
C PRO A 185 4.67 -10.22 -12.90
N ILE A 186 4.05 -10.18 -11.73
CA ILE A 186 4.56 -10.83 -10.53
C ILE A 186 3.68 -12.03 -10.23
N ALA A 187 4.30 -13.21 -10.14
CA ALA A 187 3.63 -14.44 -9.74
C ALA A 187 4.58 -15.34 -8.95
N ALA A 188 4.02 -16.14 -8.05
CA ALA A 188 4.75 -17.24 -7.45
C ALA A 188 4.91 -18.37 -8.47
N ILE A 189 6.11 -18.97 -8.56
CA ILE A 189 6.34 -20.15 -9.39
C ILE A 189 5.56 -21.32 -8.76
N GLY A 190 4.66 -21.92 -9.55
CA GLY A 190 3.94 -23.12 -9.15
C GLY A 190 4.88 -24.31 -8.94
N ARG A 191 4.47 -25.28 -8.13
CA ARG A 191 5.18 -26.56 -8.03
C ARG A 191 4.80 -27.42 -9.23
N ALA A 192 5.77 -28.04 -9.90
CA ALA A 192 5.49 -29.11 -10.83
C ALA A 192 4.76 -30.24 -10.09
N ARG A 193 3.66 -30.73 -10.68
CA ARG A 193 2.92 -31.88 -10.18
C ARG A 193 3.58 -33.17 -10.67
#